data_0d89afd5185af715add7384e57335bb7
#
_entry.id   0d89afd5185af715add7384e57335bb7
#
_cell.length_a   1.000
_cell.length_b   1.000
_cell.length_c   1.000
_cell.angle_alpha   90.00
_cell.angle_beta   90.00
_cell.angle_gamma   90.00
#
_symmetry.space_group_name_H-M   'P 1'
#
loop_
_entity.id
_entity.type
_entity.pdbx_description
1 polymer ?
#
loop_
_entity_poly.entity_id
_entity_poly.type
_entity_poly.pdbx_seq_one_letter_code
_entity_poly.pdbx_strand_id
1 'polypeptide(L)'
;MRLRVLAVFLSAVQLGLLSTSLQAAPLTGEQLYDVACRACHSLGTALDHRVGPPLDGLLNRQAGTVDGYQFSEALRTSGWVWRLPTLLAWLTDPDAAIPNNAMNYVNPLT
;
A
#
# COMPACT_ATOMS: atom_id res chain seq x y z
N MET A 1 -38.56 60.84 38.77
CA MET A 1 -37.22 60.24 38.67
C MET A 1 -37.32 59.01 37.80
N ARG A 2 -36.90 59.09 36.52
CA ARG A 2 -37.06 58.02 35.53
C ARG A 2 -35.69 57.35 35.33
N LEU A 3 -35.56 56.11 35.83
CA LEU A 3 -34.38 55.29 35.71
C LEU A 3 -34.36 54.69 34.28
N ARG A 4 -33.39 55.13 33.45
CA ARG A 4 -33.16 54.53 32.14
C ARG A 4 -32.18 53.36 32.27
N VAL A 5 -32.69 52.16 32.12
CA VAL A 5 -31.88 50.94 32.07
C VAL A 5 -31.28 50.90 30.67
N LEU A 6 -29.96 51.02 30.55
CA LEU A 6 -29.21 50.78 29.35
C LEU A 6 -29.02 49.28 29.22
N ALA A 7 -29.68 48.64 28.25
CA ALA A 7 -29.41 47.27 27.85
C ALA A 7 -28.15 47.25 26.99
N VAL A 8 -27.08 46.73 27.52
CA VAL A 8 -25.84 46.43 26.77
C VAL A 8 -26.01 45.11 26.06
N PHE A 9 -26.19 45.14 24.73
CA PHE A 9 -26.14 43.95 23.91
C PHE A 9 -24.67 43.50 23.72
N LEU A 10 -24.23 42.46 24.43
CA LEU A 10 -22.99 41.77 24.14
C LEU A 10 -23.23 40.90 22.88
N SER A 11 -22.77 41.38 21.74
CA SER A 11 -22.68 40.55 20.53
C SER A 11 -21.49 39.59 20.68
N ALA A 12 -21.77 38.35 21.01
CA ALA A 12 -20.78 37.27 20.98
C ALA A 12 -20.51 36.95 19.50
N VAL A 13 -19.38 37.43 19.00
CA VAL A 13 -18.83 36.94 17.73
C VAL A 13 -18.29 35.56 17.93
N GLN A 14 -19.07 34.55 17.56
CA GLN A 14 -18.59 33.18 17.48
C GLN A 14 -17.68 33.03 16.27
N LEU A 15 -16.37 33.08 16.53
CA LEU A 15 -15.35 32.71 15.55
C LEU A 15 -15.43 31.20 15.37
N GLY A 16 -16.20 30.72 14.40
CA GLY A 16 -16.26 29.32 14.01
C GLY A 16 -14.89 28.91 13.48
N LEU A 17 -14.11 28.18 14.26
CA LEU A 17 -12.92 27.49 13.81
C LEU A 17 -13.36 26.40 12.84
N LEU A 18 -13.34 26.69 11.55
CA LEU A 18 -13.44 25.70 10.47
C LEU A 18 -12.18 24.84 10.56
N SER A 19 -12.25 23.76 11.34
CA SER A 19 -11.23 22.70 11.32
C SER A 19 -11.32 21.99 9.98
N THR A 20 -10.58 22.47 8.97
CA THR A 20 -10.33 21.73 7.75
C THR A 20 -9.46 20.54 8.10
N SER A 21 -10.05 19.37 8.26
CA SER A 21 -9.30 18.14 8.34
C SER A 21 -8.53 17.97 7.03
N LEU A 22 -7.23 18.16 7.08
CA LEU A 22 -6.32 17.89 5.96
C LEU A 22 -6.20 16.39 5.82
N GLN A 23 -7.08 15.80 5.03
CA GLN A 23 -7.05 14.38 4.73
C GLN A 23 -5.96 14.15 3.68
N ALA A 24 -4.90 13.43 4.05
CA ALA A 24 -3.87 13.08 3.10
C ALA A 24 -4.49 12.25 1.96
N ALA A 25 -4.16 12.60 0.71
CA ALA A 25 -4.59 11.81 -0.44
C ALA A 25 -4.00 10.39 -0.34
N PRO A 26 -4.74 9.36 -0.77
CA PRO A 26 -4.21 8.00 -0.80
C PRO A 26 -3.00 7.93 -1.74
N LEU A 27 -2.01 7.10 -1.36
CA LEU A 27 -0.82 6.90 -2.19
C LEU A 27 -1.20 6.28 -3.54
N THR A 28 -0.54 6.73 -4.59
CA THR A 28 -0.62 6.09 -5.92
C THR A 28 0.09 4.74 -5.92
N GLY A 29 -0.18 3.88 -6.91
CA GLY A 29 0.52 2.61 -7.05
C GLY A 29 2.04 2.77 -7.19
N GLU A 30 2.51 3.80 -7.89
CA GLU A 30 3.93 4.13 -8.00
C GLU A 30 4.55 4.47 -6.64
N GLN A 31 3.89 5.32 -5.87
CA GLN A 31 4.34 5.67 -4.52
C GLN A 31 4.35 4.46 -3.59
N LEU A 32 3.35 3.58 -3.69
CA LEU A 32 3.31 2.32 -2.93
C LEU A 32 4.46 1.39 -3.30
N TYR A 33 4.75 1.25 -4.60
CA TYR A 33 5.90 0.48 -5.06
C TYR A 33 7.20 1.05 -4.49
N ASP A 34 7.40 2.36 -4.55
CA ASP A 34 8.61 3.02 -4.08
C ASP A 34 8.86 2.80 -2.58
N VAL A 35 7.83 2.84 -1.76
CA VAL A 35 7.99 2.70 -0.31
C VAL A 35 7.98 1.25 0.18
N ALA A 36 7.31 0.34 -0.52
CA ALA A 36 7.08 -1.02 -0.05
C ALA A 36 7.81 -2.11 -0.83
N CYS A 37 8.15 -1.90 -2.09
CA CYS A 37 8.61 -2.95 -2.99
C CYS A 37 10.01 -2.72 -3.56
N ARG A 38 10.37 -1.47 -3.84
CA ARG A 38 11.58 -1.09 -4.56
C ARG A 38 12.89 -1.53 -3.91
N ALA A 39 12.92 -1.65 -2.61
CA ALA A 39 14.12 -2.12 -1.90
C ALA A 39 14.54 -3.54 -2.33
N CYS A 40 13.56 -4.39 -2.66
CA CYS A 40 13.78 -5.80 -2.97
C CYS A 40 13.50 -6.17 -4.43
N HIS A 41 12.68 -5.40 -5.13
CA HIS A 41 12.25 -5.70 -6.50
C HIS A 41 12.62 -4.58 -7.47
N SER A 42 12.84 -4.92 -8.73
CA SER A 42 12.95 -3.96 -9.83
C SER A 42 11.70 -3.99 -10.70
N LEU A 43 11.48 -2.95 -11.47
CA LEU A 43 10.56 -2.91 -12.62
C LEU A 43 11.32 -3.06 -13.95
N GLY A 44 12.58 -3.49 -13.87
CA GLY A 44 13.43 -3.73 -15.03
C GLY A 44 13.15 -5.06 -15.72
N THR A 45 14.04 -5.42 -16.63
CA THR A 45 13.94 -6.68 -17.39
C THR A 45 14.03 -7.92 -16.49
N ALA A 46 13.68 -9.09 -17.05
CA ALA A 46 13.73 -10.38 -16.37
C ALA A 46 15.11 -10.77 -15.80
N LEU A 47 16.18 -10.07 -16.16
CA LEU A 47 17.52 -10.33 -15.64
C LEU A 47 17.96 -9.35 -14.54
N ASP A 48 17.14 -8.35 -14.21
CA ASP A 48 17.43 -7.40 -13.13
C ASP A 48 16.97 -7.99 -11.78
N HIS A 49 17.62 -9.07 -11.37
CA HIS A 49 17.35 -9.70 -10.08
C HIS A 49 17.97 -8.91 -8.94
N ARG A 50 17.19 -8.72 -7.88
CA ARG A 50 17.62 -8.14 -6.60
C ARG A 50 17.42 -9.18 -5.48
N VAL A 51 17.02 -8.74 -4.30
CA VAL A 51 16.57 -9.65 -3.23
C VAL A 51 15.37 -10.47 -3.71
N GLY A 52 14.44 -9.83 -4.43
CA GLY A 52 13.34 -10.45 -5.12
C GLY A 52 13.50 -10.42 -6.66
N PRO A 53 12.66 -11.15 -7.38
CA PRO A 53 12.66 -11.13 -8.85
C PRO A 53 12.10 -9.80 -9.39
N PRO A 54 12.41 -9.44 -10.63
CA PRO A 54 11.80 -8.29 -11.29
C PRO A 54 10.29 -8.49 -11.45
N LEU A 55 9.54 -7.39 -11.30
CA LEU A 55 8.08 -7.38 -11.36
C LEU A 55 7.52 -7.00 -12.73
N ASP A 56 8.37 -6.64 -13.69
CA ASP A 56 7.91 -6.36 -15.05
C ASP A 56 7.18 -7.57 -15.64
N GLY A 57 6.05 -7.32 -16.30
CA GLY A 57 5.21 -8.38 -16.87
C GLY A 57 4.62 -9.36 -15.85
N LEU A 58 4.49 -8.97 -14.58
CA LEU A 58 3.99 -9.84 -13.52
C LEU A 58 2.59 -10.38 -13.79
N LEU A 59 1.67 -9.52 -14.23
CA LEU A 59 0.26 -9.93 -14.44
C LEU A 59 0.15 -10.99 -15.53
N ASN A 60 -0.65 -12.01 -15.23
CA ASN A 60 -0.86 -13.23 -16.03
C ASN A 60 0.36 -14.17 -16.13
N ARG A 61 1.45 -13.88 -15.44
CA ARG A 61 2.58 -14.79 -15.32
C ARG A 61 2.33 -15.83 -14.23
N GLN A 62 2.76 -17.08 -14.45
CA GLN A 62 2.75 -18.09 -13.41
C GLN A 62 3.76 -17.76 -12.32
N ALA A 63 3.39 -17.96 -11.07
CA ALA A 63 4.29 -17.75 -9.95
C ALA A 63 5.49 -18.70 -10.01
N GLY A 64 6.66 -18.20 -9.61
CA GLY A 64 7.87 -19.02 -9.57
C GLY A 64 8.52 -19.31 -10.91
N THR A 65 8.23 -18.55 -11.98
CA THR A 65 8.68 -18.88 -13.35
C THR A 65 9.62 -17.84 -13.99
N VAL A 66 10.10 -16.85 -13.25
CA VAL A 66 11.10 -15.92 -13.80
C VAL A 66 12.44 -16.62 -13.96
N ASP A 67 12.97 -16.60 -15.17
CA ASP A 67 14.24 -17.24 -15.51
C ASP A 67 15.39 -16.68 -14.68
N GLY A 68 16.27 -17.56 -14.22
CA GLY A 68 17.48 -17.20 -13.49
C GLY A 68 17.27 -16.79 -12.04
N TYR A 69 16.04 -16.69 -11.54
CA TYR A 69 15.74 -16.41 -10.13
C TYR A 69 15.44 -17.69 -9.35
N GLN A 70 16.04 -17.84 -8.17
CA GLN A 70 15.78 -19.00 -7.30
C GLN A 70 14.59 -18.71 -6.39
N PHE A 71 13.43 -19.22 -6.78
CA PHE A 71 12.23 -19.16 -5.96
C PHE A 71 12.21 -20.24 -4.87
N SER A 72 11.46 -19.98 -3.79
CA SER A 72 11.11 -21.03 -2.83
C SER A 72 10.35 -22.17 -3.50
N GLU A 73 10.47 -23.36 -2.96
CA GLU A 73 9.70 -24.54 -3.42
C GLU A 73 8.20 -24.25 -3.36
N ALA A 74 7.75 -23.64 -2.26
CA ALA A 74 6.35 -23.29 -2.08
C ALA A 74 5.81 -22.43 -3.22
N LEU A 75 6.58 -21.44 -3.68
CA LEU A 75 6.14 -20.57 -4.78
C LEU A 75 6.17 -21.30 -6.13
N ARG A 76 7.22 -22.08 -6.40
CA ARG A 76 7.36 -22.84 -7.65
C ARG A 76 6.26 -23.87 -7.85
N THR A 77 5.80 -24.49 -6.77
CA THR A 77 4.79 -25.56 -6.81
C THR A 77 3.37 -25.07 -6.52
N SER A 78 3.18 -23.76 -6.25
CA SER A 78 1.89 -23.21 -5.90
C SER A 78 0.84 -23.33 -7.00
N GLY A 79 1.26 -23.36 -8.26
CA GLY A 79 0.35 -23.31 -9.41
C GLY A 79 -0.36 -21.95 -9.58
N TRP A 80 0.01 -20.95 -8.80
CA TRP A 80 -0.60 -19.64 -8.87
C TRP A 80 -0.26 -18.91 -10.17
N VAL A 81 -1.22 -18.16 -10.66
CA VAL A 81 -1.03 -17.18 -11.73
C VAL A 81 -1.30 -15.81 -11.14
N TRP A 82 -0.40 -14.86 -11.37
CA TRP A 82 -0.52 -13.52 -10.87
C TRP A 82 -1.64 -12.78 -11.61
N ARG A 83 -2.78 -12.72 -10.96
CA ARG A 83 -3.95 -11.93 -11.36
C ARG A 83 -4.30 -11.01 -10.21
N LEU A 84 -5.18 -10.05 -10.44
CA LEU A 84 -5.52 -9.10 -9.38
C LEU A 84 -5.95 -9.77 -8.07
N PRO A 85 -6.83 -10.78 -8.04
CA PRO A 85 -7.22 -11.43 -6.78
C PRO A 85 -6.07 -12.15 -6.08
N THR A 86 -5.23 -12.90 -6.81
CA THR A 86 -4.09 -13.62 -6.23
C THR A 86 -2.99 -12.66 -5.78
N LEU A 87 -2.75 -11.58 -6.53
CA LEU A 87 -1.80 -10.55 -6.14
C LEU A 87 -2.26 -9.80 -4.87
N LEU A 88 -3.53 -9.48 -4.76
CA LEU A 88 -4.07 -8.86 -3.55
C LEU A 88 -3.94 -9.78 -2.33
N ALA A 89 -4.27 -11.07 -2.47
CA ALA A 89 -4.08 -12.03 -1.39
C ALA A 89 -2.61 -12.12 -0.96
N TRP A 90 -1.69 -12.19 -1.92
CA TRP A 90 -0.25 -12.22 -1.70
C TRP A 90 0.25 -10.96 -0.99
N LEU A 91 -0.16 -9.77 -1.42
CA LEU A 91 0.26 -8.51 -0.81
C LEU A 91 -0.42 -8.22 0.54
N THR A 92 -1.54 -8.87 0.82
CA THR A 92 -2.20 -8.75 2.12
C THR A 92 -1.43 -9.53 3.19
N ASP A 93 -1.14 -10.80 2.92
CA ASP A 93 -0.39 -11.68 3.82
C ASP A 93 0.26 -12.81 3.00
N PRO A 94 1.55 -12.66 2.63
CA PRO A 94 2.24 -13.68 1.83
C PRO A 94 2.30 -15.05 2.51
N ASP A 95 2.46 -15.08 3.83
CA ASP A 95 2.60 -16.33 4.59
C ASP A 95 1.27 -17.08 4.67
N ALA A 96 0.16 -16.37 4.78
CA ALA A 96 -1.17 -16.98 4.70
C ALA A 96 -1.51 -17.41 3.27
N ALA A 97 -1.09 -16.64 2.26
CA ALA A 97 -1.37 -16.92 0.86
C ALA A 97 -0.61 -18.15 0.34
N ILE A 98 0.69 -18.22 0.56
CA ILE A 98 1.57 -19.34 0.20
C ILE A 98 2.54 -19.59 1.35
N PRO A 99 2.19 -20.46 2.29
CA PRO A 99 3.07 -20.79 3.43
C PRO A 99 4.45 -21.29 2.97
N ASN A 100 5.48 -20.98 3.75
CA ASN A 100 6.88 -21.31 3.46
C ASN A 100 7.44 -20.62 2.19
N ASN A 101 6.87 -19.49 1.79
CA ASN A 101 7.50 -18.64 0.81
C ASN A 101 8.75 -17.95 1.38
N ALA A 102 9.54 -17.31 0.51
CA ALA A 102 10.78 -16.63 0.92
C ALA A 102 10.64 -15.10 0.94
N MET A 103 9.46 -14.55 0.70
CA MET A 103 9.23 -13.11 0.69
C MET A 103 8.92 -12.61 2.09
N ASN A 104 9.93 -12.06 2.76
CA ASN A 104 9.76 -11.42 4.07
C ASN A 104 9.15 -10.03 3.92
N TYR A 105 7.85 -9.98 3.71
CA TYR A 105 7.10 -8.76 3.50
C TYR A 105 6.00 -8.61 4.54
N VAL A 106 5.91 -7.41 5.12
CA VAL A 106 4.81 -7.01 5.99
C VAL A 106 4.08 -5.87 5.30
N ASN A 107 2.77 -6.00 5.15
CA ASN A 107 1.96 -4.97 4.51
C ASN A 107 2.00 -3.68 5.35
N PRO A 108 2.50 -2.56 4.82
CA PRO A 108 2.60 -1.31 5.58
C PRO A 108 1.26 -0.60 5.78
N LEU A 109 0.18 -1.13 5.19
CA LEU A 109 -1.15 -0.53 5.23
C LEU A 109 -2.11 -1.22 6.22
N THR A 110 -1.62 -2.19 6.99
CA THR A 110 -2.40 -2.93 8.01
C THR A 110 -2.00 -2.54 9.42
#